data_b7b656f922885c65077cf126eabef9f8
#
_entry.id   b7b656f922885c65077cf126eabef9f8
#
_cell.length_a   1.000
_cell.length_b   1.000
_cell.length_c   1.000
_cell.angle_alpha   90.00
_cell.angle_beta   90.00
_cell.angle_gamma   90.00
#
_symmetry.space_group_name_H-M   'P 1'
#
loop_
_entity.id
_entity.type
_entity.pdbx_description
1 polymer ?
#
loop_
_entity_poly.entity_id
_entity_poly.type
_entity_poly.pdbx_seq_one_letter_code
_entity_poly.pdbx_strand_id
1 'polypeptide(L)'
;MEKVLQGDVLRVGGIAHPVLVVSNQEFNQIMEVIVCPVLDDLSPNAIHPMITVRQQNTEKKTCIACEHLRHLDLKARKYTKLGSVNYSQMMDVCDILIALLEYR
;
A
#
# COMPACT_ATOMS: atom_id res chain seq x y z
N MET A 1 14.12 -11.97 10.62
CA MET A 1 12.99 -11.99 9.71
C MET A 1 12.50 -10.57 9.47
N GLU A 2 12.34 -10.22 8.23
CA GLU A 2 11.94 -8.86 7.85
C GLU A 2 10.49 -8.60 8.22
N LYS A 3 10.24 -7.46 8.85
CA LYS A 3 8.88 -7.07 9.19
C LYS A 3 8.28 -6.27 8.04
N VAL A 4 7.04 -6.57 7.70
CA VAL A 4 6.27 -5.77 6.75
C VAL A 4 5.46 -4.74 7.54
N LEU A 5 5.66 -3.49 7.23
CA LEU A 5 5.07 -2.37 7.96
C LEU A 5 3.98 -1.69 7.14
N GLN A 6 3.00 -1.13 7.84
CA GLN A 6 2.03 -0.25 7.20
C GLN A 6 2.77 0.90 6.52
N GLY A 7 2.48 1.13 5.25
CA GLY A 7 3.18 2.13 4.44
C GLY A 7 4.30 1.57 3.58
N ASP A 8 4.66 0.30 3.74
CA ASP A 8 5.63 -0.34 2.85
C ASP A 8 5.02 -0.52 1.46
N VAL A 9 5.86 -0.31 0.44
CA VAL A 9 5.50 -0.59 -0.95
C VAL A 9 6.27 -1.83 -1.38
N LEU A 10 5.52 -2.84 -1.83
CA LEU A 10 6.08 -4.15 -2.15
C LEU A 10 5.86 -4.49 -3.62
N ARG A 11 6.83 -5.24 -4.17
CA ARG A 11 6.60 -6.01 -5.37
C ARG A 11 6.34 -7.45 -4.94
N VAL A 12 5.22 -8.00 -5.37
CA VAL A 12 4.77 -9.33 -4.93
C VAL A 12 4.65 -10.25 -6.13
N GLY A 13 5.17 -11.46 -6.00
CA GLY A 13 5.12 -12.47 -7.06
C GLY A 13 3.68 -12.76 -7.47
N GLY A 14 3.45 -12.79 -8.78
CA GLY A 14 2.12 -13.02 -9.35
C GLY A 14 1.27 -11.78 -9.51
N ILE A 15 1.77 -10.60 -9.08
CA ILE A 15 1.04 -9.34 -9.21
C ILE A 15 1.86 -8.39 -10.07
N ALA A 16 1.24 -7.86 -11.11
CA ALA A 16 1.94 -7.10 -12.15
C ALA A 16 2.41 -5.71 -11.69
N HIS A 17 1.72 -5.10 -10.73
CA HIS A 17 2.03 -3.75 -10.25
C HIS A 17 2.48 -3.81 -8.80
N PRO A 18 3.20 -2.77 -8.31
CA PRO A 18 3.51 -2.68 -6.89
C PRO A 18 2.23 -2.53 -6.06
N VAL A 19 2.34 -2.83 -4.77
CA VAL A 19 1.23 -2.71 -3.84
C VAL A 19 1.68 -1.94 -2.61
N LEU A 20 0.76 -1.14 -2.05
CA LEU A 20 0.97 -0.40 -0.80
C LEU A 20 0.31 -1.18 0.33
N VAL A 21 1.08 -1.49 1.37
CA VAL A 21 0.55 -2.15 2.57
C VAL A 21 -0.22 -1.12 3.38
N VAL A 22 -1.52 -1.35 3.54
CA VAL A 22 -2.40 -0.44 4.29
C VAL A 22 -2.82 -1.02 5.64
N SER A 23 -2.63 -2.32 5.86
CA SER A 23 -2.92 -2.94 7.15
C SER A 23 -1.84 -2.60 8.18
N ASN A 24 -2.24 -2.54 9.46
CA ASN A 24 -1.32 -2.17 10.54
C ASN A 24 -0.45 -3.36 10.97
N GLN A 25 0.53 -3.08 11.83
CA GLN A 25 1.51 -4.07 12.28
C GLN A 25 0.91 -5.25 13.00
N GLU A 26 -0.15 -5.04 13.76
CA GLU A 26 -0.78 -6.15 14.47
C GLU A 26 -1.32 -7.19 13.51
N PHE A 27 -1.99 -6.73 12.47
CA PHE A 27 -2.48 -7.62 11.41
C PHE A 27 -1.32 -8.26 10.64
N ASN A 28 -0.28 -7.48 10.35
CA ASN A 28 0.85 -7.93 9.53
C ASN A 28 1.72 -8.97 10.22
N GLN A 29 1.58 -9.14 11.54
CA GLN A 29 2.38 -10.11 12.30
C GLN A 29 2.22 -11.55 11.80
N ILE A 30 1.07 -11.87 11.24
CA ILE A 30 0.81 -13.22 10.72
C ILE A 30 1.28 -13.38 9.27
N MET A 31 2.03 -12.42 8.75
CA MET A 31 2.52 -12.40 7.37
C MET A 31 1.39 -12.40 6.33
N GLU A 32 0.25 -11.89 6.72
CA GLU A 32 -0.85 -11.55 5.82
C GLU A 32 -1.02 -10.05 5.83
N VAL A 33 -1.31 -9.47 4.67
CA VAL A 33 -1.42 -8.02 4.55
C VAL A 33 -2.65 -7.66 3.72
N ILE A 34 -3.16 -6.46 3.97
CA ILE A 34 -4.16 -5.85 3.10
C ILE A 34 -3.46 -4.73 2.34
N VAL A 35 -3.64 -4.71 1.04
CA VAL A 35 -2.91 -3.81 0.15
C VAL A 35 -3.83 -3.10 -0.82
N CYS A 36 -3.35 -1.97 -1.34
CA CYS A 36 -3.94 -1.26 -2.47
C CYS A 36 -2.93 -1.23 -3.61
N PRO A 37 -3.37 -1.32 -4.88
CA PRO A 37 -2.44 -1.25 -6.00
C PRO A 37 -1.86 0.14 -6.17
N VAL A 38 -0.57 0.18 -6.53
CA VAL A 38 0.15 1.40 -6.89
C VAL A 38 0.16 1.48 -8.41
N LEU A 39 -0.50 2.49 -8.96
CA LEU A 39 -0.73 2.60 -10.39
C LEU A 39 -0.29 3.99 -10.88
N ASP A 40 0.71 4.01 -11.75
CA ASP A 40 1.29 5.26 -12.25
C ASP A 40 0.40 5.99 -13.25
N ASP A 41 -0.53 5.27 -13.88
CA ASP A 41 -1.38 5.81 -14.93
C ASP A 41 -2.69 6.41 -14.42
N LEU A 42 -2.91 6.42 -13.11
CA LEU A 42 -4.10 7.02 -12.53
C LEU A 42 -3.93 8.53 -12.38
N SER A 43 -5.02 9.25 -12.63
CA SER A 43 -5.10 10.68 -12.31
C SER A 43 -5.54 10.83 -10.84
N PRO A 44 -4.92 11.73 -10.08
CA PRO A 44 -5.31 11.95 -8.69
C PRO A 44 -6.77 12.39 -8.56
N ASN A 45 -7.48 11.83 -7.59
CA ASN A 45 -8.83 12.23 -7.24
C ASN A 45 -9.13 11.81 -5.79
N ALA A 46 -10.37 11.91 -5.37
CA ALA A 46 -10.75 11.67 -3.97
C ALA A 46 -10.45 10.26 -3.47
N ILE A 47 -10.46 9.25 -4.37
CA ILE A 47 -10.19 7.85 -4.01
C ILE A 47 -8.88 7.33 -4.61
N HIS A 48 -8.19 8.15 -5.39
CA HIS A 48 -6.87 7.82 -5.95
C HIS A 48 -5.87 8.90 -5.53
N PRO A 49 -5.47 8.91 -4.25
CA PRO A 49 -4.55 9.94 -3.77
C PRO A 49 -3.17 9.76 -4.38
N MET A 50 -2.50 10.90 -4.61
CA MET A 50 -1.10 10.88 -4.98
C MET A 50 -0.27 10.66 -3.72
N ILE A 51 0.66 9.74 -3.80
CA ILE A 51 1.61 9.46 -2.72
C ILE A 51 3.03 9.61 -3.21
N THR A 52 3.95 9.83 -2.29
CA THR A 52 5.39 9.82 -2.56
C THR A 52 6.00 8.58 -1.96
N VAL A 53 6.53 7.72 -2.82
CA VAL A 53 7.22 6.51 -2.40
C VAL A 53 8.69 6.82 -2.25
N ARG A 54 9.24 6.67 -1.05
CA ARG A 54 10.66 6.81 -0.78
C ARG A 54 11.39 5.52 -1.05
N GLN A 55 12.36 5.60 -1.93
CA GLN A 55 13.33 4.55 -2.19
C GLN A 55 14.69 5.06 -1.74
N GLN A 56 15.72 4.21 -1.75
CA GLN A 56 17.02 4.53 -1.13
C GLN A 56 17.52 5.95 -1.37
N ASN A 57 17.59 6.40 -2.61
CA ASN A 57 18.13 7.72 -2.97
C ASN A 57 17.18 8.50 -3.86
N THR A 58 15.95 8.04 -4.01
CA THR A 58 14.98 8.66 -4.91
C THR A 58 13.62 8.71 -4.27
N GLU A 59 12.80 9.61 -4.79
CA GLU A 59 11.39 9.66 -4.45
C GLU A 59 10.60 9.55 -5.74
N LYS A 60 9.53 8.78 -5.71
CA LYS A 60 8.63 8.62 -6.85
C LYS A 60 7.22 8.99 -6.45
N LYS A 61 6.62 9.90 -7.21
CA LYS A 61 5.20 10.22 -7.02
C LYS A 61 4.36 9.30 -7.89
N THR A 62 3.30 8.78 -7.29
CA THR A 62 2.41 7.85 -7.96
C THR A 62 1.03 7.94 -7.30
N CYS A 63 0.07 7.21 -7.82
CA CYS A 63 -1.27 7.14 -7.23
C CYS A 63 -1.56 5.73 -6.76
N ILE A 64 -2.49 5.63 -5.82
CA ILE A 64 -3.00 4.32 -5.38
C ILE A 64 -4.50 4.27 -5.60
N ALA A 65 -5.01 3.06 -5.86
CA ALA A 65 -6.44 2.83 -6.02
C ALA A 65 -6.99 2.30 -4.70
N CYS A 66 -7.51 3.19 -3.86
CA CYS A 66 -7.99 2.84 -2.53
C CYS A 66 -9.19 1.89 -2.57
N GLU A 67 -9.97 1.91 -3.64
CA GLU A 67 -11.14 1.04 -3.77
C GLU A 67 -10.79 -0.42 -4.11
N HIS A 68 -9.55 -0.69 -4.52
CA HIS A 68 -9.11 -2.05 -4.90
C HIS A 68 -8.33 -2.72 -3.78
N LEU A 69 -8.95 -2.86 -2.62
CA LEU A 69 -8.36 -3.57 -1.50
C LEU A 69 -8.19 -5.05 -1.82
N ARG A 70 -7.05 -5.61 -1.44
CA ARG A 70 -6.76 -7.01 -1.66
C ARG A 70 -6.02 -7.58 -0.47
N HIS A 71 -6.42 -8.77 -0.06
CA HIS A 71 -5.72 -9.54 0.98
C HIS A 71 -4.67 -10.42 0.33
N LEU A 72 -3.45 -10.40 0.86
CA LEU A 72 -2.35 -11.23 0.37
C LEU A 72 -1.73 -12.03 1.50
N ASP A 73 -1.45 -13.30 1.22
CA ASP A 73 -0.68 -14.17 2.12
C ASP A 73 0.78 -14.14 1.65
N LEU A 74 1.62 -13.43 2.39
CA LEU A 74 3.04 -13.28 2.05
C LEU A 74 3.85 -14.54 2.35
N LYS A 75 3.31 -15.48 3.12
CA LYS A 75 3.99 -16.77 3.35
C LYS A 75 4.01 -17.61 2.07
N ALA A 76 3.02 -17.43 1.20
CA ALA A 76 2.87 -18.20 -0.03
C ALA A 76 3.43 -17.49 -1.26
N ARG A 77 3.99 -16.30 -1.11
CA ARG A 77 4.44 -15.49 -2.24
C ARG A 77 5.83 -14.92 -1.98
N LYS A 78 6.62 -14.81 -3.04
CA LYS A 78 7.86 -14.03 -2.97
C LYS A 78 7.52 -12.56 -3.02
N TYR A 79 8.21 -11.76 -2.22
CA TYR A 79 8.01 -10.32 -2.24
C TYR A 79 9.32 -9.59 -1.97
N THR A 80 9.39 -8.36 -2.44
CA THR A 80 10.53 -7.47 -2.24
C THR A 80 10.01 -6.10 -1.83
N LYS A 81 10.62 -5.51 -0.82
CA LYS A 81 10.29 -4.13 -0.45
C LYS A 81 10.93 -3.16 -1.43
N LEU A 82 10.11 -2.32 -2.05
CA LEU A 82 10.57 -1.31 -3.00
C LEU A 82 10.81 0.04 -2.32
N GLY A 83 10.05 0.36 -1.31
CA GLY A 83 10.13 1.65 -0.65
C GLY A 83 9.08 1.78 0.42
N SER A 84 8.84 3.01 0.86
CA SER A 84 7.85 3.29 1.89
C SER A 84 7.21 4.65 1.68
N VAL A 85 6.03 4.83 2.29
CA VAL A 85 5.27 6.07 2.28
C VAL A 85 5.29 6.63 3.70
N ASN A 86 5.44 7.95 3.84
CA ASN A 86 5.58 8.55 5.15
C ASN A 86 4.26 8.51 5.93
N TYR A 87 4.36 8.74 7.24
CA TYR A 87 3.24 8.67 8.16
C TYR A 87 2.09 9.59 7.78
N SER A 88 2.39 10.84 7.43
CA SER A 88 1.37 11.83 7.09
C SER A 88 0.53 11.40 5.90
N GLN A 89 1.17 10.91 4.85
CA GLN A 89 0.46 10.41 3.67
C GLN A 89 -0.31 9.14 3.99
N MET A 90 0.22 8.26 4.84
CA MET A 90 -0.50 7.06 5.24
C MET A 90 -1.76 7.40 6.05
N MET A 91 -1.73 8.45 6.87
CA MET A 91 -2.94 8.91 7.55
C MET A 91 -4.00 9.34 6.56
N ASP A 92 -3.62 10.08 5.51
CA ASP A 92 -4.56 10.49 4.46
C ASP A 92 -5.16 9.28 3.75
N VAL A 93 -4.34 8.28 3.43
CA VAL A 93 -4.80 7.04 2.80
C VAL A 93 -5.79 6.32 3.72
N CYS A 94 -5.47 6.19 5.00
CA CYS A 94 -6.34 5.53 5.96
C CYS A 94 -7.69 6.26 6.11
N ASP A 95 -7.67 7.59 6.10
CA ASP A 95 -8.91 8.38 6.14
C ASP A 95 -9.80 8.11 4.93
N ILE A 96 -9.21 7.98 3.75
CA ILE A 96 -9.95 7.63 2.53
C ILE A 96 -10.55 6.23 2.66
N LEU A 97 -9.77 5.26 3.16
CA LEU A 97 -10.24 3.89 3.33
C LEU A 97 -11.40 3.82 4.33
N ILE A 98 -11.31 4.55 5.43
CA ILE A 98 -12.38 4.63 6.42
C ILE A 98 -13.64 5.19 5.78
N ALA A 99 -13.51 6.27 5.00
CA ALA A 99 -14.64 6.88 4.33
C ALA A 99 -15.31 5.94 3.32
N LEU A 100 -14.52 5.13 2.61
CA LEU A 100 -15.03 4.16 1.65
C LEU A 100 -15.80 3.03 2.33
N LEU A 101 -15.44 2.68 3.56
CA LEU A 101 -16.04 1.57 4.30
C LEU A 101 -17.11 2.01 5.28
N GLU A 102 -17.38 3.32 5.36
CA GLU A 102 -18.35 3.86 6.29
C GLU A 102 -19.77 3.44 5.91
N TYR A 103 -20.52 2.96 6.88
CA TYR A 103 -21.91 2.57 6.67
C TYR A 103 -22.78 3.80 6.44
N ARG A 104 -23.60 3.75 5.41
CA ARG A 104 -24.50 4.85 5.07
C ARG A 104 -25.88 4.35 4.68
#